data_cfb5f66f69c9ae5e4129ddf181f7a1c4
#
_entry.id   cfb5f66f69c9ae5e4129ddf181f7a1c4
#
_cell.length_a   1.000
_cell.length_b   1.000
_cell.length_c   1.000
_cell.angle_alpha   90.00
_cell.angle_beta   90.00
_cell.angle_gamma   90.00
#
_symmetry.space_group_name_H-M   'P 1'
#
loop_
_entity.id
_entity.type
_entity.pdbx_description
1 polymer ?
#
loop_
_entity_poly.entity_id
_entity_poly.type
_entity_poly.pdbx_seq_one_letter_code
_entity_poly.pdbx_strand_id
1 'polypeptide(L)'
;FQHAVTLAVDAVENLATMDLIPSSLETLQSLKDAGYRIGIISDTWPYIERRIHAFKLDEYVDQYTYSYELGVLKPDLLMYRDALEKSGLKPEECIFIDDQVKNLEAAKSLGIHPVQIIYHEGIEIGEYPTIQKPSDILDLLKQYQ
;
A
#
# COMPACT_ATOMS: atom_id res chain seq x y z
N PHE A 1 15.11 -10.38 9.79
CA PHE A 1 14.70 -10.11 8.41
C PHE A 1 13.45 -9.23 8.41
N GLN A 2 13.57 -8.03 7.89
CA GLN A 2 12.47 -7.09 7.86
C GLN A 2 11.84 -7.03 6.47
N HIS A 3 10.52 -7.02 6.45
CA HIS A 3 9.75 -6.83 5.23
C HIS A 3 8.97 -5.51 5.31
N ALA A 4 8.65 -4.95 4.17
CA ALA A 4 7.80 -3.78 4.08
C ALA A 4 6.48 -4.15 3.42
N VAL A 5 5.41 -3.59 3.94
CA VAL A 5 4.10 -3.57 3.29
C VAL A 5 3.85 -2.13 2.87
N THR A 6 3.77 -1.92 1.57
CA THR A 6 3.50 -0.61 1.00
C THR A 6 2.07 -0.58 0.47
N LEU A 7 1.32 0.42 0.87
CA LEU A 7 -0.10 0.53 0.55
C LEU A 7 -0.35 1.73 -0.35
N ALA A 8 -1.16 1.54 -1.39
CA ALA A 8 -1.88 2.65 -1.94
C ALA A 8 -2.90 3.12 -0.89
N VAL A 9 -3.20 4.40 -0.84
CA VAL A 9 -4.22 4.91 0.09
C VAL A 9 -5.53 4.17 -0.11
N ASP A 10 -5.85 3.81 -1.34
CA ASP A 10 -7.06 3.07 -1.69
C ASP A 10 -7.16 1.70 -1.00
N ALA A 11 -6.05 1.16 -0.53
CA ALA A 11 -6.04 -0.12 0.18
C ALA A 11 -6.55 -0.02 1.61
N VAL A 12 -6.61 1.17 2.17
CA VAL A 12 -7.10 1.42 3.53
C VAL A 12 -8.23 2.43 3.57
N GLU A 13 -8.45 3.19 2.49
CA GLU A 13 -9.49 4.22 2.41
C GLU A 13 -10.43 3.94 1.25
N ASN A 14 -11.73 3.92 1.54
CA ASN A 14 -12.74 3.85 0.49
C ASN A 14 -12.97 5.26 -0.07
N LEU A 15 -12.51 5.50 -1.29
CA LEU A 15 -12.59 6.82 -1.93
C LEU A 15 -14.02 7.28 -2.18
N ALA A 16 -14.96 6.35 -2.37
CA ALA A 16 -16.37 6.70 -2.61
C ALA A 16 -17.05 7.28 -1.36
N THR A 17 -16.73 6.75 -0.18
CA THR A 17 -17.31 7.19 1.10
C THR A 17 -16.38 8.10 1.89
N MET A 18 -15.11 8.18 1.52
CA MET A 18 -14.06 8.92 2.23
C MET A 18 -13.81 8.38 3.66
N ASP A 19 -14.14 7.11 3.90
CA ASP A 19 -13.93 6.43 5.16
C ASP A 19 -12.84 5.37 5.04
N LEU A 20 -12.25 4.97 6.17
CA LEU A 20 -11.36 3.82 6.19
C LEU A 20 -12.13 2.54 5.86
N ILE A 21 -11.47 1.65 5.12
CA ILE A 21 -11.99 0.30 4.92
C ILE A 21 -11.98 -0.41 6.29
N PRO A 22 -13.05 -1.11 6.66
CA PRO A 22 -13.09 -1.85 7.93
C PRO A 22 -11.86 -2.73 8.12
N SER A 23 -11.41 -2.89 9.34
CA SER A 23 -10.21 -3.63 9.76
C SER A 23 -8.86 -3.00 9.41
N SER A 24 -8.83 -1.79 8.81
CA SER A 24 -7.56 -1.15 8.41
C SER A 24 -6.63 -0.90 9.59
N LEU A 25 -7.11 -0.23 10.65
CA LEU A 25 -6.24 0.12 11.79
C LEU A 25 -5.75 -1.12 12.54
N GLU A 26 -6.61 -2.09 12.76
CA GLU A 26 -6.26 -3.34 13.42
C GLU A 26 -5.21 -4.12 12.61
N THR A 27 -5.34 -4.09 11.29
CA THR A 27 -4.37 -4.72 10.39
C THR A 27 -3.02 -4.04 10.48
N LEU A 28 -2.99 -2.70 10.43
CA LEU A 28 -1.74 -1.94 10.54
C LEU A 28 -1.05 -2.21 11.88
N GLN A 29 -1.82 -2.25 12.97
CA GLN A 29 -1.29 -2.59 14.28
C GLN A 29 -0.65 -3.99 14.29
N SER A 30 -1.35 -4.98 13.73
CA SER A 30 -0.84 -6.35 13.66
C SER A 30 0.44 -6.44 12.83
N LEU A 31 0.53 -5.70 11.73
CA LEU A 31 1.73 -5.65 10.90
C LEU A 31 2.90 -5.02 11.67
N LYS A 32 2.67 -3.95 12.40
CA LYS A 32 3.70 -3.31 13.23
C LYS A 32 4.18 -4.25 14.32
N ASP A 33 3.26 -4.92 15.00
CA ASP A 33 3.58 -5.88 16.06
C ASP A 33 4.40 -7.04 15.53
N ALA A 34 4.20 -7.42 14.27
CA ALA A 34 4.98 -8.46 13.59
C ALA A 34 6.33 -7.97 13.03
N GLY A 35 6.64 -6.69 13.18
CA GLY A 35 7.93 -6.12 12.77
C GLY A 35 7.99 -5.61 11.33
N TYR A 36 6.86 -5.50 10.64
CA TYR A 36 6.85 -4.97 9.27
C TYR A 36 7.01 -3.45 9.25
N ARG A 37 7.73 -2.95 8.25
CA ARG A 37 7.71 -1.53 7.91
C ARG A 37 6.49 -1.26 7.03
N ILE A 38 5.84 -0.13 7.25
CA ILE A 38 4.63 0.24 6.51
C ILE A 38 4.89 1.55 5.77
N GLY A 39 4.64 1.54 4.46
CA GLY A 39 4.73 2.73 3.63
C GLY A 39 3.41 3.01 2.91
N ILE A 40 3.20 4.27 2.54
CA ILE A 40 2.08 4.69 1.70
C ILE A 40 2.63 5.31 0.42
N ILE A 41 2.10 4.87 -0.73
CA ILE A 41 2.30 5.52 -2.03
C ILE A 41 0.94 6.07 -2.47
N SER A 42 0.84 7.37 -2.70
CA SER A 42 -0.43 8.00 -3.03
C SER A 42 -0.32 9.01 -4.16
N ASP A 43 -1.24 8.91 -5.13
CA ASP A 43 -1.48 9.93 -6.15
C ASP A 43 -2.39 10.97 -5.50
N THR A 44 -1.82 12.07 -5.01
CA THR A 44 -2.54 12.96 -4.11
C THR A 44 -1.98 14.39 -4.09
N TRP A 45 -2.57 15.22 -3.27
CA TRP A 45 -2.24 16.62 -3.02
C TRP A 45 -1.93 16.84 -1.53
N PRO A 46 -1.38 18.02 -1.12
CA PRO A 46 -0.99 18.24 0.27
C PRO A 46 -2.07 18.02 1.33
N TYR A 47 -3.35 18.11 0.97
CA TYR A 47 -4.45 17.86 1.92
C TYR A 47 -4.42 16.45 2.50
N ILE A 48 -3.73 15.51 1.86
CA ILE A 48 -3.68 14.10 2.31
C ILE A 48 -3.13 13.98 3.73
N GLU A 49 -2.22 14.84 4.13
CA GLU A 49 -1.63 14.78 5.47
C GLU A 49 -2.67 14.97 6.57
N ARG A 50 -3.66 15.85 6.34
CA ARG A 50 -4.76 16.04 7.29
C ARG A 50 -5.61 14.78 7.43
N ARG A 51 -5.85 14.09 6.33
CA ARG A 51 -6.66 12.87 6.31
C ARG A 51 -5.92 11.71 6.98
N ILE A 52 -4.65 11.57 6.69
CA ILE A 52 -3.79 10.56 7.33
C ILE A 52 -3.80 10.75 8.84
N HIS A 53 -3.63 11.98 9.31
CA HIS A 53 -3.68 12.31 10.73
C HIS A 53 -5.07 12.07 11.33
N ALA A 54 -6.14 12.50 10.64
CA ALA A 54 -7.52 12.33 11.10
C ALA A 54 -7.89 10.86 11.27
N PHE A 55 -7.40 9.98 10.38
CA PHE A 55 -7.62 8.54 10.45
C PHE A 55 -6.60 7.81 11.34
N LYS A 56 -5.66 8.54 11.95
CA LYS A 56 -4.59 7.97 12.81
C LYS A 56 -3.64 7.03 12.07
N LEU A 57 -3.55 7.13 10.75
CA LEU A 57 -2.66 6.30 9.96
C LEU A 57 -1.20 6.60 10.25
N ASP A 58 -0.87 7.84 10.57
CA ASP A 58 0.49 8.28 10.92
C ASP A 58 1.05 7.60 12.17
N GLU A 59 0.21 7.01 13.00
CA GLU A 59 0.66 6.22 14.16
C GLU A 59 1.34 4.90 13.73
N TYR A 60 1.07 4.43 12.51
CA TYR A 60 1.55 3.14 12.02
C TYR A 60 2.48 3.23 10.83
N VAL A 61 2.45 4.32 10.07
CA VAL A 61 3.17 4.45 8.80
C VAL A 61 4.57 5.00 9.03
N ASP A 62 5.56 4.33 8.44
CA ASP A 62 6.97 4.68 8.58
C ASP A 62 7.46 5.65 7.51
N GLN A 63 6.87 5.61 6.31
CA GLN A 63 7.26 6.50 5.22
C GLN A 63 6.12 6.76 4.24
N TYR A 64 6.25 7.86 3.50
CA TYR A 64 5.24 8.32 2.53
C TYR A 64 5.89 8.68 1.22
N THR A 65 5.23 8.34 0.11
CA THR A 65 5.57 8.78 -1.24
C THR A 65 4.32 9.42 -1.85
N TYR A 66 4.42 10.71 -2.16
CA TYR A 66 3.31 11.50 -2.67
C TYR A 66 3.60 12.02 -4.07
N SER A 67 2.62 11.89 -4.96
CA SER A 67 2.74 12.36 -6.34
C SER A 67 3.03 13.86 -6.44
N TYR A 68 2.43 14.68 -5.58
CA TYR A 68 2.64 16.11 -5.63
C TYR A 68 4.07 16.53 -5.30
N GLU A 69 4.81 15.71 -4.54
CA GLU A 69 6.21 15.99 -4.21
C GLU A 69 7.15 15.58 -5.34
N LEU A 70 6.83 14.50 -6.06
CA LEU A 70 7.67 13.96 -7.12
C LEU A 70 7.33 14.50 -8.52
N GLY A 71 6.15 15.06 -8.70
CA GLY A 71 5.70 15.58 -9.99
C GLY A 71 5.25 14.50 -10.97
N VAL A 72 5.03 13.28 -10.52
CA VAL A 72 4.55 12.15 -11.32
C VAL A 72 3.48 11.37 -10.57
N LEU A 73 2.74 10.53 -11.28
CA LEU A 73 1.69 9.67 -10.74
C LEU A 73 2.07 8.20 -10.92
N LYS A 74 1.48 7.31 -10.12
CA LYS A 74 1.51 5.88 -10.44
C LYS A 74 0.85 5.67 -11.82
N PRO A 75 1.34 4.83 -12.69
CA PRO A 75 2.38 3.81 -12.48
C PRO A 75 3.81 4.24 -12.83
N ASP A 76 4.14 5.52 -12.82
CA ASP A 76 5.52 5.95 -13.05
C ASP A 76 6.45 5.28 -12.02
N LEU A 77 7.53 4.68 -12.51
CA LEU A 77 8.45 3.92 -11.66
C LEU A 77 9.13 4.77 -10.59
N LEU A 78 9.23 6.09 -10.79
CA LEU A 78 9.80 6.98 -9.79
C LEU A 78 9.05 6.90 -8.46
N MET A 79 7.72 6.74 -8.50
CA MET A 79 6.91 6.58 -7.29
C MET A 79 7.36 5.37 -6.46
N TYR A 80 7.60 4.25 -7.12
CA TYR A 80 8.00 3.00 -6.45
C TYR A 80 9.45 3.05 -5.98
N ARG A 81 10.33 3.63 -6.78
CA ARG A 81 11.75 3.80 -6.41
C ARG A 81 11.92 4.71 -5.20
N ASP A 82 11.15 5.79 -5.11
CA ASP A 82 11.15 6.67 -3.95
C ASP A 82 10.75 5.89 -2.68
N ALA A 83 9.69 5.09 -2.77
CA ALA A 83 9.24 4.27 -1.65
C ALA A 83 10.30 3.24 -1.22
N LEU A 84 10.95 2.59 -2.19
CA LEU A 84 12.03 1.64 -1.90
C LEU A 84 13.20 2.32 -1.21
N GLU A 85 13.62 3.47 -1.70
CA GLU A 85 14.72 4.22 -1.10
C GLU A 85 14.41 4.61 0.34
N LYS A 86 13.21 5.12 0.59
CA LYS A 86 12.77 5.50 1.94
C LYS A 86 12.66 4.30 2.88
N SER A 87 12.26 3.15 2.38
CA SER A 87 12.16 1.93 3.19
C SER A 87 13.52 1.33 3.53
N GLY A 88 14.52 1.56 2.67
CA GLY A 88 15.83 0.93 2.80
C GLY A 88 15.83 -0.57 2.50
N LEU A 89 14.77 -1.09 1.89
CA LEU A 89 14.61 -2.51 1.59
C LEU A 89 14.72 -2.78 0.09
N LYS A 90 15.02 -4.02 -0.24
CA LYS A 90 15.08 -4.46 -1.64
C LYS A 90 13.65 -4.71 -2.15
N PRO A 91 13.41 -4.59 -3.48
CA PRO A 91 12.09 -4.85 -4.05
C PRO A 91 11.50 -6.18 -3.62
N GLU A 92 12.28 -7.26 -3.66
CA GLU A 92 11.82 -8.60 -3.30
C GLU A 92 11.46 -8.78 -1.82
N GLU A 93 11.82 -7.82 -0.98
CA GLU A 93 11.43 -7.79 0.43
C GLU A 93 10.14 -7.01 0.67
N CYS A 94 9.55 -6.45 -0.39
CA CYS A 94 8.41 -5.54 -0.30
C CYS A 94 7.16 -6.14 -0.96
N ILE A 95 6.02 -5.84 -0.36
CA ILE A 95 4.69 -6.13 -0.94
C ILE A 95 4.02 -4.80 -1.21
N PHE A 96 3.43 -4.66 -2.39
CA PHE A 96 2.64 -3.49 -2.77
C PHE A 96 1.18 -3.90 -2.97
N ILE A 97 0.28 -3.24 -2.25
CA ILE A 97 -1.15 -3.51 -2.29
C ILE A 97 -1.85 -2.33 -2.96
N ASP A 98 -2.56 -2.61 -4.04
CA ASP A 98 -3.31 -1.61 -4.81
C ASP A 98 -4.52 -2.29 -5.46
N ASP A 99 -5.51 -1.52 -5.87
CA ASP A 99 -6.69 -2.03 -6.58
C ASP A 99 -6.52 -2.01 -8.11
N GLN A 100 -5.59 -1.22 -8.63
CA GLN A 100 -5.43 -1.02 -10.08
C GLN A 100 -4.33 -1.88 -10.69
N VAL A 101 -4.69 -2.63 -11.73
CA VAL A 101 -3.78 -3.53 -12.43
C VAL A 101 -2.52 -2.81 -12.94
N LYS A 102 -2.68 -1.63 -13.54
CA LYS A 102 -1.53 -0.86 -14.07
C LYS A 102 -0.49 -0.55 -12.99
N ASN A 103 -0.95 -0.29 -11.77
CA ASN A 103 -0.07 0.04 -10.66
C ASN A 103 0.66 -1.21 -10.14
N LEU A 104 -0.03 -2.34 -10.13
CA LEU A 104 0.55 -3.63 -9.73
C LEU A 104 1.58 -4.13 -10.74
N GLU A 105 1.32 -3.93 -12.05
CA GLU A 105 2.28 -4.28 -13.09
C GLU A 105 3.59 -3.50 -12.92
N ALA A 106 3.51 -2.22 -12.62
CA ALA A 106 4.70 -1.39 -12.40
C ALA A 106 5.52 -1.89 -11.19
N ALA A 107 4.86 -2.20 -10.08
CA ALA A 107 5.53 -2.74 -8.90
C ALA A 107 6.22 -4.07 -9.22
N LYS A 108 5.52 -4.97 -9.91
CA LYS A 108 6.05 -6.27 -10.32
C LYS A 108 7.28 -6.13 -11.21
N SER A 109 7.29 -5.15 -12.12
CA SER A 109 8.42 -4.92 -13.04
C SER A 109 9.72 -4.59 -12.30
N LEU A 110 9.63 -4.08 -11.07
CA LEU A 110 10.79 -3.77 -10.22
C LEU A 110 11.15 -4.92 -9.27
N GLY A 111 10.38 -6.00 -9.25
CA GLY A 111 10.59 -7.13 -8.34
C GLY A 111 9.83 -7.03 -7.01
N ILE A 112 8.96 -6.04 -6.87
CA ILE A 112 8.06 -5.91 -5.70
C ILE A 112 6.93 -6.93 -5.87
N HIS A 113 6.52 -7.57 -4.77
CA HIS A 113 5.42 -8.54 -4.78
C HIS A 113 4.08 -7.81 -4.83
N PRO A 114 3.31 -7.94 -5.94
CA PRO A 114 2.03 -7.25 -6.06
C PRO A 114 0.90 -8.06 -5.41
N VAL A 115 -0.01 -7.38 -4.74
CA VAL A 115 -1.24 -7.94 -4.18
C VAL A 115 -2.38 -7.01 -4.57
N GLN A 116 -3.42 -7.57 -5.18
CA GLN A 116 -4.60 -6.78 -5.55
C GLN A 116 -5.65 -6.82 -4.46
N ILE A 117 -6.10 -5.62 -4.03
CA ILE A 117 -7.25 -5.53 -3.13
C ILE A 117 -8.52 -5.28 -3.95
N ILE A 118 -9.53 -6.11 -3.74
CA ILE A 118 -10.82 -6.04 -4.44
C ILE A 118 -11.90 -5.82 -3.38
N TYR A 119 -12.14 -4.57 -3.02
CA TYR A 119 -13.06 -4.21 -1.92
C TYR A 119 -14.43 -3.74 -2.42
N HIS A 120 -14.62 -3.59 -3.72
CA HIS A 120 -15.93 -3.24 -4.32
C HIS A 120 -16.05 -3.83 -5.73
N GLU A 121 -17.27 -3.82 -6.27
CA GLU A 121 -17.52 -4.23 -7.64
C GLU A 121 -16.95 -3.20 -8.65
N GLY A 122 -16.68 -3.65 -9.87
CA GLY A 122 -16.18 -2.79 -10.94
C GLY A 122 -14.67 -2.64 -11.01
N ILE A 123 -13.93 -3.24 -10.10
CA ILE A 123 -12.46 -3.30 -10.17
C ILE A 123 -12.07 -4.32 -11.24
N GLU A 124 -11.18 -3.92 -12.17
CA GLU A 124 -10.59 -4.86 -13.13
C GLU A 124 -9.72 -5.85 -12.38
N ILE A 125 -9.99 -7.15 -12.52
CA ILE A 125 -9.25 -8.21 -11.82
C ILE A 125 -8.09 -8.68 -12.69
N GLY A 126 -6.86 -8.58 -12.15
CA GLY A 126 -5.64 -9.06 -12.78
C GLY A 126 -5.24 -10.44 -12.27
N GLU A 127 -4.10 -10.93 -12.76
CA GLU A 127 -3.55 -12.23 -12.38
C GLU A 127 -2.56 -12.10 -11.21
N TYR A 128 -3.08 -11.66 -10.05
CA TYR A 128 -2.28 -11.44 -8.84
C TYR A 128 -2.89 -12.13 -7.65
N PRO A 129 -2.12 -12.38 -6.58
CA PRO A 129 -2.72 -12.71 -5.30
C PRO A 129 -3.72 -11.61 -4.93
N THR A 130 -4.91 -12.00 -4.47
CA THR A 130 -5.98 -11.05 -4.17
C THR A 130 -6.40 -11.12 -2.72
N ILE A 131 -6.79 -9.95 -2.20
CA ILE A 131 -7.45 -9.81 -0.90
C ILE A 131 -8.72 -8.99 -1.08
N GLN A 132 -9.71 -9.18 -0.22
CA GLN A 132 -10.97 -8.44 -0.28
C GLN A 132 -11.07 -7.36 0.78
N LYS A 133 -10.27 -7.47 1.83
CA LYS A 133 -10.20 -6.51 2.93
C LYS A 133 -8.79 -6.47 3.48
N PRO A 134 -8.38 -5.38 4.16
CA PRO A 134 -7.02 -5.24 4.67
C PRO A 134 -6.54 -6.41 5.54
N SER A 135 -7.40 -6.94 6.41
CA SER A 135 -7.01 -8.04 7.31
C SER A 135 -6.62 -9.33 6.60
N ASP A 136 -7.04 -9.54 5.36
CA ASP A 136 -6.66 -10.72 4.58
C ASP A 136 -5.16 -10.77 4.30
N ILE A 137 -4.46 -9.64 4.37
CA ILE A 137 -3.00 -9.60 4.17
C ILE A 137 -2.27 -10.42 5.22
N LEU A 138 -2.79 -10.50 6.43
CA LEU A 138 -2.15 -11.22 7.53
C LEU A 138 -2.02 -12.72 7.22
N ASP A 139 -3.03 -13.31 6.61
CA ASP A 139 -2.97 -14.71 6.19
C ASP A 139 -2.10 -14.89 4.94
N LEU A 140 -2.19 -13.98 4.00
CA LEU A 140 -1.39 -14.03 2.77
C LEU A 140 0.11 -13.95 3.07
N LEU A 141 0.52 -13.13 4.03
CA LEU A 141 1.93 -12.96 4.41
C LEU A 141 2.57 -14.27 4.89
N LYS A 142 1.80 -15.19 5.43
CA LYS A 142 2.33 -16.50 5.85
C LYS A 142 2.93 -17.28 4.69
N GLN A 143 2.49 -17.00 3.46
CA GLN A 143 2.98 -17.67 2.25
C GLN A 143 4.35 -17.14 1.80
N TYR A 144 4.76 -15.95 2.29
CA TYR A 144 6.03 -15.30 1.95
C TYR A 144 7.12 -15.55 3.00
N GLN A 145 6.79 -16.26 4.06
CA GLN A 145 7.74 -16.57 5.14
C GLN A 145 8.48 -17.86 4.89
#